data_61d87e25b69fa3603e5b50839cc3ae5d
#
_entry.id   61d87e25b69fa3603e5b50839cc3ae5d
#
_cell.length_a   1.000
_cell.length_b   1.000
_cell.length_c   1.000
_cell.angle_alpha   90.00
_cell.angle_beta   90.00
_cell.angle_gamma   90.00
#
_symmetry.space_group_name_H-M   'P 1'
#
loop_
_entity.id
_entity.type
_entity.pdbx_description
1 polymer ?
#
loop_
_entity_poly.entity_id
_entity_poly.type
_entity_poly.pdbx_seq_one_letter_code
_entity_poly.pdbx_strand_id
1 'polypeptide(L)'
;MVGHRCAYVATASTAYMTDFYAKLDKALQASKHGFAYLHVYSPCTTGWRFPSQKNIEVARKAVESNFVLLWEYTPEAGLRLTHPVDDPVPVREYLEALGKYRHLTSEQVAHIEHHIAENVAVIQGQVAAAPAASRASTPPGISSVRAAQDPAASRS
;
A
#
# COMPACT_ATOMS: atom_id res chain seq x y z
N MET A 1 14.05 -1.56 8.55
CA MET A 1 13.45 -1.68 9.90
C MET A 1 13.29 -3.14 10.34
N VAL A 2 12.78 -4.06 9.49
CA VAL A 2 12.63 -5.49 9.86
C VAL A 2 13.94 -6.09 10.40
N GLY A 3 15.09 -5.83 9.79
CA GLY A 3 16.40 -6.28 10.26
C GLY A 3 16.88 -5.73 11.62
N HIS A 4 16.16 -4.76 12.22
CA HIS A 4 16.50 -4.17 13.51
C HIS A 4 15.80 -4.85 14.71
N ARG A 5 15.24 -6.05 14.53
CA ARG A 5 14.52 -6.81 15.59
C ARG A 5 13.37 -6.00 16.22
N CYS A 6 12.64 -5.21 15.40
CA CYS A 6 11.45 -4.51 15.83
C CYS A 6 10.35 -5.49 16.25
N ALA A 7 9.58 -5.17 17.27
CA ALA A 7 8.43 -5.97 17.70
C ALA A 7 7.29 -5.92 16.67
N TYR A 8 7.17 -4.82 15.93
CA TYR A 8 6.21 -4.66 14.83
C TYR A 8 6.72 -3.69 13.79
N VAL A 9 6.52 -4.02 12.51
CA VAL A 9 6.81 -3.12 11.39
C VAL A 9 5.66 -3.21 10.39
N ALA A 10 5.15 -2.06 9.92
CA ALA A 10 4.13 -2.08 8.88
C ALA A 10 4.20 -0.84 7.98
N THR A 11 3.67 -0.99 6.77
CA THR A 11 3.31 0.12 5.89
C THR A 11 1.80 0.32 5.91
N ALA A 12 1.33 1.56 5.81
CA ALA A 12 -0.08 1.91 5.77
C ALA A 12 -0.31 3.05 4.77
N SER A 13 -1.56 3.30 4.39
CA SER A 13 -1.95 4.41 3.52
C SER A 13 -3.19 5.11 4.05
N THR A 14 -3.23 6.44 3.92
CA THR A 14 -4.39 7.27 4.28
C THR A 14 -5.64 6.99 3.42
N ALA A 15 -5.51 6.25 2.32
CA ALA A 15 -6.64 5.81 1.50
C ALA A 15 -7.27 4.48 1.97
N TYR A 16 -6.63 3.79 2.92
CA TYR A 16 -7.05 2.48 3.45
C TYR A 16 -7.16 2.53 4.97
N MET A 17 -8.11 3.33 5.46
CA MET A 17 -8.23 3.66 6.89
C MET A 17 -8.48 2.46 7.80
N THR A 18 -9.25 1.48 7.35
CA THR A 18 -9.50 0.24 8.13
C THR A 18 -8.20 -0.54 8.37
N ASP A 19 -7.38 -0.71 7.31
CA ASP A 19 -6.06 -1.35 7.41
C ASP A 19 -5.12 -0.51 8.30
N PHE A 20 -5.13 0.82 8.13
CA PHE A 20 -4.31 1.72 8.92
C PHE A 20 -4.64 1.63 10.42
N TYR A 21 -5.91 1.71 10.81
CA TYR A 21 -6.31 1.62 12.23
C TYR A 21 -5.97 0.26 12.83
N ALA A 22 -6.21 -0.83 12.11
CA ALA A 22 -5.84 -2.17 12.59
C ALA A 22 -4.33 -2.29 12.84
N LYS A 23 -3.49 -1.70 11.98
CA LYS A 23 -2.04 -1.68 12.15
C LYS A 23 -1.60 -0.75 13.28
N LEU A 24 -2.27 0.39 13.46
CA LEU A 24 -1.99 1.31 14.56
C LEU A 24 -2.25 0.63 15.90
N ASP A 25 -3.36 -0.07 16.07
CA ASP A 25 -3.67 -0.82 17.29
C ASP A 25 -2.61 -1.89 17.58
N LYS A 26 -2.20 -2.65 16.56
CA LYS A 26 -1.12 -3.64 16.68
C LYS A 26 0.21 -3.00 17.07
N ALA A 27 0.56 -1.87 16.43
CA ALA A 27 1.77 -1.13 16.75
C ALA A 27 1.77 -0.64 18.21
N LEU A 28 0.64 -0.12 18.71
CA LEU A 28 0.48 0.30 20.11
C LEU A 28 0.60 -0.86 21.09
N GLN A 29 0.07 -2.04 20.77
CA GLN A 29 0.26 -3.22 21.62
C GLN A 29 1.72 -3.70 21.60
N ALA A 30 2.32 -3.82 20.41
CA ALA A 30 3.70 -4.26 20.26
C ALA A 30 4.71 -3.31 20.93
N SER A 31 4.43 -2.00 20.98
CA SER A 31 5.31 -0.99 21.59
C SER A 31 5.50 -1.19 23.11
N LYS A 32 4.61 -1.97 23.75
CA LYS A 32 4.76 -2.35 25.18
C LYS A 32 5.89 -3.36 25.41
N HIS A 33 6.33 -4.05 24.35
CA HIS A 33 7.31 -5.13 24.41
C HIS A 33 8.57 -4.86 23.61
N GLY A 34 8.58 -3.79 22.78
CA GLY A 34 9.73 -3.44 21.97
C GLY A 34 9.43 -2.31 20.99
N PHE A 35 10.38 -2.00 20.12
CA PHE A 35 10.21 -0.94 19.14
C PHE A 35 9.21 -1.33 18.07
N ALA A 36 8.19 -0.49 17.84
CA ALA A 36 7.23 -0.62 16.75
C ALA A 36 7.44 0.51 15.73
N TYR A 37 7.36 0.18 14.43
CA TYR A 37 7.52 1.12 13.33
C TYR A 37 6.37 1.04 12.34
N LEU A 38 5.72 2.18 12.11
CA LEU A 38 4.65 2.30 11.12
C LEU A 38 5.02 3.37 10.09
N HIS A 39 5.17 2.97 8.83
CA HIS A 39 5.40 3.86 7.71
C HIS A 39 4.08 4.18 7.03
N VAL A 40 3.59 5.41 7.18
CA VAL A 40 2.31 5.84 6.61
C VAL A 40 2.53 6.63 5.33
N TYR A 41 2.02 6.11 4.22
CA TYR A 41 1.97 6.82 2.95
C TYR A 41 0.84 7.84 2.96
N SER A 42 1.21 9.11 2.80
CA SER A 42 0.28 10.25 2.73
C SER A 42 0.74 11.20 1.63
N PRO A 43 -0.01 11.37 0.52
CA PRO A 43 0.37 12.26 -0.56
C PRO A 43 0.40 13.73 -0.13
N CYS A 44 1.39 14.48 -0.58
CA CYS A 44 1.51 15.92 -0.35
C CYS A 44 0.99 16.70 -1.56
N THR A 45 -0.17 17.33 -1.45
CA THR A 45 -0.83 18.05 -2.56
C THR A 45 0.06 19.16 -3.15
N THR A 46 0.69 19.97 -2.30
CA THR A 46 1.55 21.07 -2.72
C THR A 46 2.86 20.57 -3.32
N GLY A 47 3.58 19.70 -2.63
CA GLY A 47 4.89 19.21 -3.07
C GLY A 47 4.80 18.35 -4.34
N TRP A 48 3.68 17.62 -4.52
CA TRP A 48 3.50 16.72 -5.67
C TRP A 48 2.62 17.32 -6.77
N ARG A 49 2.11 18.54 -6.57
CA ARG A 49 1.42 19.37 -7.55
C ARG A 49 0.17 18.69 -8.12
N PHE A 50 -0.79 18.36 -7.25
CA PHE A 50 -2.11 17.86 -7.64
C PHE A 50 -3.21 18.49 -6.79
N PRO A 51 -4.48 18.56 -7.26
CA PRO A 51 -5.59 19.15 -6.52
C PRO A 51 -5.89 18.38 -5.22
N SER A 52 -6.15 19.10 -4.12
CA SER A 52 -6.41 18.52 -2.80
C SER A 52 -7.59 17.54 -2.77
N GLN A 53 -8.60 17.78 -3.61
CA GLN A 53 -9.77 16.90 -3.75
C GLN A 53 -9.40 15.49 -4.24
N LYS A 54 -8.25 15.35 -4.91
CA LYS A 54 -7.74 14.06 -5.44
C LYS A 54 -6.85 13.30 -4.46
N ASN A 55 -6.69 13.79 -3.23
CA ASN A 55 -5.71 13.21 -2.28
C ASN A 55 -5.93 11.72 -2.04
N ILE A 56 -7.18 11.32 -1.77
CA ILE A 56 -7.53 9.90 -1.53
C ILE A 56 -7.42 9.08 -2.82
N GLU A 57 -7.84 9.63 -3.98
CA GLU A 57 -7.68 8.97 -5.29
C GLU A 57 -6.20 8.68 -5.59
N VAL A 58 -5.33 9.67 -5.42
CA VAL A 58 -3.88 9.54 -5.63
C VAL A 58 -3.28 8.50 -4.66
N ALA A 59 -3.66 8.54 -3.39
CA ALA A 59 -3.19 7.56 -2.42
C ALA A 59 -3.66 6.13 -2.75
N ARG A 60 -4.87 5.98 -3.31
CA ARG A 60 -5.41 4.71 -3.75
C ARG A 60 -4.68 4.18 -4.99
N LYS A 61 -4.48 5.01 -6.01
CA LYS A 61 -3.71 4.66 -7.21
C LYS A 61 -2.29 4.19 -6.88
N ALA A 62 -1.63 4.79 -5.88
CA ALA A 62 -0.31 4.36 -5.45
C ALA A 62 -0.31 2.90 -4.93
N VAL A 63 -1.36 2.48 -4.23
CA VAL A 63 -1.50 1.10 -3.75
C VAL A 63 -1.94 0.17 -4.88
N GLU A 64 -2.96 0.56 -5.65
CA GLU A 64 -3.51 -0.23 -6.77
C GLU A 64 -2.48 -0.49 -7.87
N SER A 65 -1.47 0.38 -8.02
CA SER A 65 -0.34 0.19 -8.97
C SER A 65 0.87 -0.55 -8.36
N ASN A 66 0.76 -1.06 -7.14
CA ASN A 66 1.88 -1.65 -6.39
C ASN A 66 3.07 -0.69 -6.16
N PHE A 67 2.92 0.61 -6.44
CA PHE A 67 3.93 1.62 -6.07
C PHE A 67 4.12 1.70 -4.56
N VAL A 68 3.04 1.48 -3.79
CA VAL A 68 3.05 1.34 -2.34
C VAL A 68 2.43 0.00 -1.98
N LEU A 69 3.21 -0.89 -1.38
CA LEU A 69 2.73 -2.18 -0.89
C LEU A 69 2.29 -2.05 0.58
N LEU A 70 1.10 -2.55 0.90
CA LEU A 70 0.59 -2.59 2.27
C LEU A 70 0.88 -3.96 2.89
N TRP A 71 1.79 -3.96 3.87
CA TRP A 71 2.25 -5.17 4.55
C TRP A 71 2.48 -4.91 6.03
N GLU A 72 2.59 -5.97 6.79
CA GLU A 72 3.00 -5.96 8.19
C GLU A 72 3.97 -7.09 8.48
N TYR A 73 4.76 -6.93 9.54
CA TYR A 73 5.74 -7.91 10.01
C TYR A 73 5.72 -7.98 11.52
N THR A 74 5.74 -9.20 12.05
CA THR A 74 6.12 -9.50 13.45
C THR A 74 7.20 -10.59 13.46
N PRO A 75 8.04 -10.68 14.50
CA PRO A 75 9.05 -11.74 14.61
C PRO A 75 8.45 -13.16 14.53
N GLU A 76 7.25 -13.35 15.08
CA GLU A 76 6.58 -14.65 15.19
C GLU A 76 5.90 -15.05 13.86
N ALA A 77 5.25 -14.09 13.20
CA ALA A 77 4.46 -14.37 11.99
C ALA A 77 5.23 -14.14 10.69
N GLY A 78 6.36 -13.43 10.74
CA GLY A 78 7.05 -13.00 9.53
C GLY A 78 6.32 -11.88 8.79
N LEU A 79 6.62 -11.71 7.51
CA LEU A 79 6.02 -10.68 6.67
C LEU A 79 4.73 -11.18 6.02
N ARG A 80 3.70 -10.33 6.01
CA ARG A 80 2.39 -10.59 5.42
C ARG A 80 1.88 -9.38 4.65
N LEU A 81 1.40 -9.57 3.41
CA LEU A 81 0.64 -8.55 2.70
C LEU A 81 -0.76 -8.43 3.32
N THR A 82 -1.18 -7.22 3.64
CA THR A 82 -2.51 -6.93 4.20
C THR A 82 -3.52 -6.51 3.14
N HIS A 83 -3.01 -6.01 2.01
CA HIS A 83 -3.81 -5.65 0.84
C HIS A 83 -3.05 -6.08 -0.44
N PRO A 84 -3.13 -7.38 -0.80
CA PRO A 84 -2.55 -7.85 -2.06
C PRO A 84 -3.32 -7.28 -3.25
N VAL A 85 -2.60 -6.90 -4.32
CA VAL A 85 -3.17 -6.45 -5.60
C VAL A 85 -2.71 -7.42 -6.67
N ASP A 86 -3.64 -8.29 -7.11
CA ASP A 86 -3.36 -9.37 -8.06
C ASP A 86 -3.34 -8.86 -9.51
N ASP A 87 -4.15 -7.83 -9.82
CA ASP A 87 -4.22 -7.18 -11.14
C ASP A 87 -3.95 -5.67 -10.97
N PRO A 88 -2.66 -5.27 -10.90
CA PRO A 88 -2.30 -3.88 -10.65
C PRO A 88 -2.62 -2.98 -11.85
N VAL A 89 -3.15 -1.79 -11.56
CA VAL A 89 -3.27 -0.75 -12.58
C VAL A 89 -1.88 -0.28 -13.03
N PRO A 90 -1.73 0.18 -14.29
CA PRO A 90 -0.44 0.69 -14.76
C PRO A 90 0.08 1.83 -13.87
N VAL A 91 1.35 1.75 -13.44
CA VAL A 91 1.94 2.79 -12.58
C VAL A 91 1.94 4.17 -13.25
N ARG A 92 1.92 4.19 -14.57
CA ARG A 92 1.79 5.42 -15.36
C ARG A 92 0.57 6.25 -14.93
N GLU A 93 -0.58 5.63 -14.65
CA GLU A 93 -1.78 6.33 -14.17
C GLU A 93 -1.58 7.04 -12.83
N TYR A 94 -0.80 6.43 -11.94
CA TYR A 94 -0.41 7.08 -10.68
C TYR A 94 0.57 8.24 -10.93
N LEU A 95 1.60 8.03 -11.76
CA LEU A 95 2.63 9.05 -12.03
C LEU A 95 2.05 10.27 -12.76
N GLU A 96 1.16 10.08 -13.73
CA GLU A 96 0.49 11.15 -14.47
C GLU A 96 -0.47 11.98 -13.60
N ALA A 97 -1.04 11.40 -12.54
CA ALA A 97 -1.84 12.13 -11.58
C ALA A 97 -1.02 13.17 -10.78
N LEU A 98 0.31 13.06 -10.80
CA LEU A 98 1.23 13.89 -10.03
C LEU A 98 2.00 14.88 -10.91
N GLY A 99 1.74 16.16 -10.75
CA GLY A 99 2.43 17.21 -11.53
C GLY A 99 3.96 17.19 -11.41
N LYS A 100 4.49 16.65 -10.32
CA LYS A 100 5.95 16.51 -10.11
C LYS A 100 6.62 15.55 -11.09
N TYR A 101 5.86 14.60 -11.68
CA TYR A 101 6.40 13.58 -12.59
C TYR A 101 6.11 13.84 -14.06
N ARG A 102 5.54 15.00 -14.43
CA ARG A 102 5.22 15.36 -15.83
C ARG A 102 6.43 15.39 -16.77
N HIS A 103 7.64 15.48 -16.23
CA HIS A 103 8.88 15.52 -17.00
C HIS A 103 9.44 14.12 -17.32
N LEU A 104 8.86 13.05 -16.76
CA LEU A 104 9.39 11.70 -16.98
C LEU A 104 9.20 11.25 -18.43
N THR A 105 10.27 10.70 -19.00
CA THR A 105 10.24 10.04 -20.30
C THR A 105 9.64 8.63 -20.16
N SER A 106 9.23 8.04 -21.30
CA SER A 106 8.72 6.67 -21.32
C SER A 106 9.74 5.65 -20.81
N GLU A 107 11.04 5.87 -21.08
CA GLU A 107 12.13 5.05 -20.59
C GLU A 107 12.26 5.12 -19.06
N GLN A 108 12.16 6.33 -18.48
CA GLN A 108 12.19 6.52 -17.03
C GLN A 108 10.97 5.88 -16.35
N VAL A 109 9.80 5.94 -16.98
CA VAL A 109 8.60 5.25 -16.47
C VAL A 109 8.79 3.74 -16.51
N ALA A 110 9.31 3.17 -17.61
CA ALA A 110 9.61 1.74 -17.71
C ALA A 110 10.63 1.29 -16.65
N HIS A 111 11.61 2.12 -16.34
CA HIS A 111 12.57 1.85 -15.26
C HIS A 111 11.89 1.79 -13.88
N ILE A 112 10.95 2.71 -13.61
CA ILE A 112 10.13 2.68 -12.37
C ILE A 112 9.28 1.41 -12.33
N GLU A 113 8.64 1.03 -13.42
CA GLU A 113 7.85 -0.21 -13.54
C GLU A 113 8.69 -1.45 -13.22
N HIS A 114 9.90 -1.51 -13.75
CA HIS A 114 10.84 -2.60 -13.47
C HIS A 114 11.17 -2.69 -11.97
N HIS A 115 11.52 -1.58 -11.34
CA HIS A 115 11.80 -1.55 -9.89
C HIS A 115 10.59 -1.91 -9.03
N ILE A 116 9.38 -1.53 -9.43
CA ILE A 116 8.16 -1.95 -8.73
C ILE A 116 8.03 -3.48 -8.81
N ALA A 117 8.20 -4.06 -9.99
CA ALA A 117 8.13 -5.51 -10.17
C ALA A 117 9.18 -6.26 -9.32
N GLU A 118 10.42 -5.76 -9.26
CA GLU A 118 11.46 -6.31 -8.39
C GLU A 118 11.04 -6.24 -6.90
N ASN A 119 10.54 -5.10 -6.44
CA ASN A 119 10.09 -4.93 -5.05
C ASN A 119 8.91 -5.86 -4.71
N VAL A 120 7.95 -6.01 -5.62
CA VAL A 120 6.85 -6.96 -5.47
C VAL A 120 7.39 -8.39 -5.32
N ALA A 121 8.31 -8.81 -6.19
CA ALA A 121 8.90 -10.15 -6.14
C ALA A 121 9.65 -10.39 -4.82
N VAL A 122 10.41 -9.41 -4.33
CA VAL A 122 11.12 -9.49 -3.05
C VAL A 122 10.13 -9.66 -1.89
N ILE A 123 9.08 -8.85 -1.83
CA ILE A 123 8.07 -8.93 -0.77
C ILE A 123 7.31 -10.26 -0.84
N GLN A 124 6.90 -10.70 -2.02
CA GLN A 124 6.23 -12.01 -2.21
C GLN A 124 7.13 -13.17 -1.79
N GLY A 125 8.43 -13.12 -2.10
CA GLY A 125 9.41 -14.11 -1.66
C GLY A 125 9.51 -14.17 -0.13
N GLN A 126 9.49 -13.03 0.55
CA GLN A 126 9.51 -12.97 2.02
C GLN A 126 8.19 -13.49 2.64
N VAL A 127 7.05 -13.18 2.02
CA VAL A 127 5.74 -13.73 2.44
C VAL A 127 5.71 -15.25 2.28
N ALA A 128 6.25 -15.79 1.17
CA ALA A 128 6.33 -17.22 0.95
C ALA A 128 7.26 -17.95 1.94
N ALA A 129 8.29 -17.27 2.42
CA ALA A 129 9.22 -17.79 3.42
C ALA A 129 8.69 -17.69 4.87
N ALA A 130 7.60 -16.96 5.11
CA ALA A 130 6.99 -16.81 6.43
C ALA A 130 6.39 -18.14 6.93
N PRO A 131 6.32 -18.38 8.26
CA PRO A 131 5.74 -19.58 8.86
C PRO A 131 4.32 -19.85 8.36
N ALA A 132 3.98 -21.13 8.12
CA ALA A 132 2.69 -21.53 7.52
C ALA A 132 1.45 -21.03 8.29
N ALA A 133 1.54 -20.87 9.61
CA ALA A 133 0.47 -20.34 10.46
C ALA A 133 0.09 -18.88 10.11
N SER A 134 1.03 -18.09 9.55
CA SER A 134 0.80 -16.69 9.16
C SER A 134 0.09 -16.54 7.82
N ARG A 135 0.15 -17.54 6.93
CA ARG A 135 -0.42 -17.48 5.57
C ARG A 135 -1.93 -17.62 5.53
N ALA A 136 -2.52 -18.28 6.54
CA ALA A 136 -3.96 -18.57 6.61
C ALA A 136 -4.83 -17.35 6.96
N SER A 137 -4.25 -16.22 7.38
CA SER A 137 -4.97 -15.03 7.85
C SER A 137 -5.02 -13.86 6.84
N THR A 138 -4.70 -14.10 5.57
CA THR A 138 -4.89 -13.08 4.52
C THR A 138 -6.38 -12.96 4.23
N PRO A 139 -7.04 -11.82 4.49
CA PRO A 139 -8.45 -11.65 4.13
C PRO A 139 -8.60 -11.74 2.60
N PRO A 140 -9.72 -12.30 2.10
CA PRO A 140 -9.99 -12.28 0.66
C PRO A 140 -10.01 -10.84 0.18
N GLY A 141 -9.34 -10.56 -0.93
CA GLY A 141 -9.26 -9.24 -1.54
C GLY A 141 -10.68 -8.68 -1.72
N ILE A 142 -10.91 -7.42 -1.32
CA ILE A 142 -12.19 -6.73 -1.45
C ILE A 142 -12.37 -6.36 -2.94
N SER A 143 -12.59 -7.36 -3.77
CA SER A 143 -12.90 -7.19 -5.20
C SER A 143 -14.35 -6.74 -5.45
N SER A 144 -15.21 -6.64 -4.42
CA SER A 144 -16.66 -6.46 -4.60
C SER A 144 -17.24 -5.09 -4.22
N VAL A 145 -16.41 -4.08 -3.91
CA VAL A 145 -16.94 -2.75 -3.50
C VAL A 145 -17.09 -1.77 -4.66
N ARG A 146 -16.78 -2.18 -5.89
CA ARG A 146 -16.88 -1.28 -7.06
C ARG A 146 -18.30 -1.02 -7.59
N ALA A 147 -19.33 -1.68 -7.04
CA ALA A 147 -20.70 -1.65 -7.59
C ALA A 147 -21.76 -0.85 -6.79
N ALA A 148 -21.42 -0.16 -5.69
CA ALA A 148 -22.43 0.41 -4.81
C ALA A 148 -22.30 1.91 -4.49
N GLN A 149 -21.58 2.71 -5.27
CA GLN A 149 -21.51 4.16 -5.03
C GLN A 149 -21.60 4.97 -6.33
N ASP A 150 -22.75 4.87 -7.03
CA ASP A 150 -23.14 5.86 -8.01
C ASP A 150 -24.58 6.34 -7.73
N PRO A 151 -24.78 7.40 -6.91
CA PRO A 151 -26.09 7.96 -6.60
C PRO A 151 -26.55 9.06 -7.58
N ALA A 152 -26.04 9.10 -8.83
CA ALA A 152 -26.31 10.19 -9.77
C ALA A 152 -27.18 9.80 -10.98
N ALA A 153 -28.00 8.73 -10.90
CA ALA A 153 -28.89 8.33 -12.01
C ALA A 153 -30.34 8.19 -11.58
N SER A 154 -30.97 9.24 -10.98
CA SER A 154 -32.43 9.38 -10.95
C SER A 154 -32.87 10.80 -10.59
N ARG A 155 -32.81 11.72 -11.53
CA ARG A 155 -33.73 12.89 -11.64
C ARG A 155 -33.83 13.28 -13.10
N SER A 156 -34.82 12.76 -13.77
CA SER A 156 -35.53 13.37 -14.89
C SER A 156 -36.92 13.75 -14.38
#